data_a82f16e473410bde254514c29c463e9c
#
_entry.id   a82f16e473410bde254514c29c463e9c
#
_cell.length_a   1.000
_cell.length_b   1.000
_cell.length_c   1.000
_cell.angle_alpha   90.00
_cell.angle_beta   90.00
_cell.angle_gamma   90.00
#
_symmetry.space_group_name_H-M   'P 1'
#
loop_
_entity.id
_entity.type
_entity.pdbx_description
1 polymer ?
#
loop_
_entity_poly.entity_id
_entity_poly.type
_entity_poly.pdbx_seq_one_letter_code
_entity_poly.pdbx_strand_id
1 'polypeptide(L)'
;MKPMGERDMEIKQLEYFRAIVDAGTISAAARNLHMTQPPLSYQMKLLEEELQVKLFARGTRNITLTEAGKALYVRAGSLLMMADVTRREVIKVSRSATLHIGMTPSTVEMMVEKIAAFTYLHPEIHFDIHEGSTFTLKDELENGVVDVTTLRTPITLNGFATAPLVKEPLVAMGLPEKLPEAGSITLEQLSKEHLILSHRYRAYMLEGFERAGLSCDIYYECEDARTAMTLAQSGVGIAILPSSMRHPDDPVQACTISGAAFRTEILLAWREEKLPEIAREFVGAVLGSA
;
A
#
# COMPACT_ATOMS: atom_id res chain seq x y z
N MET A 1 19.02 37.30 5.58
CA MET A 1 18.66 37.75 4.23
C MET A 1 19.52 36.97 3.26
N LYS A 2 18.97 35.94 2.57
CA LYS A 2 19.69 35.21 1.51
C LYS A 2 19.93 36.11 0.31
N PRO A 3 21.03 36.00 -0.43
CA PRO A 3 21.28 36.81 -1.61
C PRO A 3 20.22 36.54 -2.67
N MET A 4 19.73 37.59 -3.34
CA MET A 4 18.82 37.52 -4.49
C MET A 4 19.49 36.72 -5.64
N GLY A 5 19.13 35.43 -5.79
CA GLY A 5 19.67 34.61 -6.87
C GLY A 5 19.52 33.08 -6.64
N GLU A 6 19.38 32.63 -5.41
CA GLU A 6 19.07 31.22 -5.12
C GLU A 6 17.56 30.99 -5.30
N ARG A 7 17.18 30.34 -6.38
CA ARG A 7 15.82 29.84 -6.53
C ARG A 7 15.69 28.60 -5.66
N ASP A 8 14.80 28.63 -4.70
CA ASP A 8 14.49 27.48 -3.86
C ASP A 8 13.54 26.52 -4.63
N MET A 9 13.79 25.22 -4.54
CA MET A 9 12.94 24.18 -5.12
C MET A 9 11.47 24.35 -4.69
N GLU A 10 10.59 24.53 -5.67
CA GLU A 10 9.17 24.77 -5.41
C GLU A 10 8.38 23.45 -5.37
N ILE A 11 7.38 23.37 -4.50
CA ILE A 11 6.45 22.21 -4.43
C ILE A 11 5.85 21.90 -5.79
N LYS A 12 5.52 22.94 -6.56
CA LYS A 12 4.95 22.81 -7.90
C LYS A 12 5.89 22.15 -8.90
N GLN A 13 7.19 22.35 -8.77
CA GLN A 13 8.19 21.67 -9.60
C GLN A 13 8.24 20.17 -9.26
N LEU A 14 8.05 19.78 -7.99
CA LEU A 14 7.94 18.37 -7.59
C LEU A 14 6.68 17.71 -8.14
N GLU A 15 5.54 18.41 -8.15
CA GLU A 15 4.30 17.95 -8.80
C GLU A 15 4.54 17.68 -10.30
N TYR A 16 5.16 18.63 -11.00
CA TYR A 16 5.48 18.50 -12.40
C TYR A 16 6.45 17.35 -12.68
N PHE A 17 7.48 17.21 -11.86
CA PHE A 17 8.46 16.15 -11.98
C PHE A 17 7.77 14.77 -11.84
N ARG A 18 6.96 14.57 -10.81
CA ARG A 18 6.22 13.32 -10.63
C ARG A 18 5.27 13.05 -11.78
N ALA A 19 4.47 14.01 -12.18
CA ALA A 19 3.55 13.86 -13.30
C ALA A 19 4.24 13.43 -14.60
N ILE A 20 5.48 13.90 -14.85
CA ILE A 20 6.27 13.50 -16.01
C ILE A 20 6.74 12.04 -15.89
N VAL A 21 7.19 11.63 -14.73
CA VAL A 21 7.63 10.25 -14.48
C VAL A 21 6.46 9.28 -14.63
N ASP A 22 5.33 9.58 -13.99
CA ASP A 22 4.13 8.75 -13.99
C ASP A 22 3.49 8.63 -15.39
N ALA A 23 3.53 9.71 -16.18
CA ALA A 23 3.03 9.71 -17.55
C ALA A 23 4.01 9.11 -18.59
N GLY A 24 5.27 8.87 -18.23
CA GLY A 24 6.31 8.30 -19.09
C GLY A 24 6.84 9.21 -20.19
N THR A 25 6.19 10.36 -20.46
CA THR A 25 6.65 11.39 -21.42
C THR A 25 6.21 12.78 -20.99
N ILE A 26 7.01 13.81 -21.30
CA ILE A 26 6.68 15.22 -20.99
C ILE A 26 5.37 15.64 -21.69
N SER A 27 5.15 15.19 -22.93
CA SER A 27 3.94 15.52 -23.67
C SER A 27 2.66 14.90 -23.08
N ALA A 28 2.73 13.68 -22.55
CA ALA A 28 1.62 13.05 -21.86
C ALA A 28 1.33 13.75 -20.54
N ALA A 29 2.37 14.04 -19.74
CA ALA A 29 2.24 14.81 -18.51
C ALA A 29 1.62 16.19 -18.73
N ALA A 30 2.05 16.90 -19.78
CA ALA A 30 1.49 18.21 -20.11
C ALA A 30 -0.02 18.15 -20.41
N ARG A 31 -0.48 17.11 -21.13
CA ARG A 31 -1.92 16.89 -21.35
C ARG A 31 -2.66 16.63 -20.04
N ASN A 32 -2.11 15.76 -19.18
CA ASN A 32 -2.73 15.43 -17.88
C ASN A 32 -2.84 16.66 -16.96
N LEU A 33 -1.86 17.56 -17.04
CA LEU A 33 -1.81 18.81 -16.29
C LEU A 33 -2.55 19.98 -16.97
N HIS A 34 -3.24 19.74 -18.08
CA HIS A 34 -3.94 20.77 -18.87
C HIS A 34 -3.05 21.95 -19.27
N MET A 35 -1.81 21.68 -19.63
CA MET A 35 -0.84 22.69 -20.02
C MET A 35 -0.09 22.28 -21.32
N THR A 36 0.67 23.21 -21.88
CA THR A 36 1.52 22.93 -23.05
C THR A 36 2.89 22.37 -22.60
N GLN A 37 3.57 21.62 -23.48
CA GLN A 37 4.86 21.01 -23.16
C GLN A 37 5.99 22.01 -22.86
N PRO A 38 6.14 23.17 -23.58
CA PRO A 38 7.27 24.07 -23.36
C PRO A 38 7.43 24.57 -21.93
N PRO A 39 6.39 25.10 -21.25
CA PRO A 39 6.53 25.53 -19.86
C PRO A 39 6.86 24.40 -18.91
N LEU A 40 6.34 23.18 -19.13
CA LEU A 40 6.65 22.03 -18.31
C LEU A 40 8.12 21.60 -18.44
N SER A 41 8.63 21.55 -19.68
CA SER A 41 10.05 21.28 -19.95
C SER A 41 10.96 22.34 -19.34
N TYR A 42 10.54 23.61 -19.40
CA TYR A 42 11.30 24.70 -18.82
C TYR A 42 11.41 24.60 -17.28
N GLN A 43 10.32 24.24 -16.61
CA GLN A 43 10.33 24.04 -15.16
C GLN A 43 11.26 22.88 -14.75
N MET A 44 11.29 21.80 -15.50
CA MET A 44 12.23 20.71 -15.25
C MET A 44 13.69 21.11 -15.45
N LYS A 45 13.96 21.93 -16.47
CA LYS A 45 15.30 22.48 -16.68
C LYS A 45 15.74 23.36 -15.51
N LEU A 46 14.86 24.23 -15.00
CA LEU A 46 15.14 25.05 -13.83
C LEU A 46 15.42 24.20 -12.59
N LEU A 47 14.65 23.14 -12.34
CA LEU A 47 14.85 22.23 -11.21
C LEU A 47 16.19 21.49 -11.33
N GLU A 48 16.58 21.01 -12.53
CA GLU A 48 17.87 20.38 -12.75
C GLU A 48 19.05 21.38 -12.57
N GLU A 49 18.87 22.62 -13.00
CA GLU A 49 19.86 23.70 -12.82
C GLU A 49 20.05 24.06 -11.36
N GLU A 50 18.98 24.11 -10.59
CA GLU A 50 19.01 24.39 -9.15
C GLU A 50 19.71 23.27 -8.39
N LEU A 51 19.30 22.01 -8.64
CA LEU A 51 19.88 20.86 -7.98
C LEU A 51 21.29 20.50 -8.49
N GLN A 52 21.79 21.17 -9.53
CA GLN A 52 23.07 20.91 -10.19
C GLN A 52 23.27 19.47 -10.65
N VAL A 53 22.15 18.74 -10.92
CA VAL A 53 22.15 17.35 -11.38
C VAL A 53 21.14 17.15 -12.50
N LYS A 54 21.34 16.10 -13.31
CA LYS A 54 20.33 15.66 -14.26
C LYS A 54 19.40 14.64 -13.61
N LEU A 55 18.10 14.87 -13.76
CA LEU A 55 17.05 14.00 -13.24
C LEU A 55 16.61 12.98 -14.29
N PHE A 56 16.70 13.36 -15.57
CA PHE A 56 16.32 12.51 -16.69
C PHE A 56 17.56 12.12 -17.52
N ALA A 57 17.63 10.85 -17.94
CA ALA A 57 18.66 10.37 -18.86
C ALA A 57 18.40 10.89 -20.29
N ARG A 58 19.47 11.26 -21.01
CA ARG A 58 19.37 11.76 -22.39
C ARG A 58 19.18 10.62 -23.40
N GLY A 59 18.42 10.86 -24.44
CA GLY A 59 18.44 10.03 -25.67
C GLY A 59 17.37 8.96 -25.75
N THR A 60 16.41 8.90 -24.85
CA THR A 60 15.29 7.95 -24.92
C THR A 60 13.99 8.63 -25.35
N ARG A 61 13.16 7.90 -26.11
CA ARG A 61 11.82 8.37 -26.53
C ARG A 61 10.87 8.46 -25.33
N ASN A 62 11.13 7.65 -24.29
CA ASN A 62 10.42 7.62 -23.03
C ASN A 62 11.30 8.19 -21.91
N ILE A 63 10.68 8.70 -20.86
CA ILE A 63 11.37 9.18 -19.68
C ILE A 63 12.09 8.03 -18.97
N THR A 64 13.39 8.23 -18.76
CA THR A 64 14.21 7.34 -17.94
C THR A 64 14.88 8.19 -16.85
N LEU A 65 14.76 7.78 -15.61
CA LEU A 65 15.36 8.49 -14.48
C LEU A 65 16.85 8.18 -14.34
N THR A 66 17.64 9.20 -13.98
CA THR A 66 18.98 9.00 -13.41
C THR A 66 18.88 8.50 -11.98
N GLU A 67 19.98 8.14 -11.33
CA GLU A 67 19.98 7.81 -9.90
C GLU A 67 19.52 8.99 -9.04
N ALA A 68 19.91 10.23 -9.38
CA ALA A 68 19.40 11.44 -8.74
C ALA A 68 17.88 11.60 -8.95
N GLY A 69 17.39 11.30 -10.17
CA GLY A 69 15.97 11.30 -10.49
C GLY A 69 15.17 10.29 -9.67
N LYS A 70 15.68 9.07 -9.49
CA LYS A 70 15.05 8.05 -8.65
C LYS A 70 14.97 8.50 -7.19
N ALA A 71 16.07 9.03 -6.66
CA ALA A 71 16.11 9.57 -5.30
C ALA A 71 15.10 10.71 -5.11
N LEU A 72 15.03 11.65 -6.07
CA LEU A 72 14.07 12.73 -6.03
C LEU A 72 12.61 12.22 -6.14
N TYR A 73 12.35 11.21 -6.97
CA TYR A 73 10.98 10.67 -7.14
C TYR A 73 10.39 10.17 -5.82
N VAL A 74 11.18 9.41 -5.07
CA VAL A 74 10.78 8.92 -3.74
C VAL A 74 10.55 10.08 -2.78
N ARG A 75 11.49 11.02 -2.69
CA ARG A 75 11.40 12.15 -1.76
C ARG A 75 10.33 13.18 -2.13
N ALA A 76 10.13 13.42 -3.44
CA ALA A 76 9.05 14.27 -3.91
C ALA A 76 7.68 13.74 -3.50
N GLY A 77 7.48 12.41 -3.52
CA GLY A 77 6.26 11.79 -3.00
C GLY A 77 5.98 12.18 -1.57
N SER A 78 6.95 11.98 -0.68
CA SER A 78 6.81 12.31 0.75
C SER A 78 6.59 13.81 0.98
N LEU A 79 7.29 14.67 0.25
CA LEU A 79 7.14 16.14 0.38
C LEU A 79 5.77 16.64 -0.07
N LEU A 80 5.26 16.12 -1.19
CA LEU A 80 3.93 16.48 -1.71
C LEU A 80 2.83 16.01 -0.76
N MET A 81 2.97 14.81 -0.24
CA MET A 81 2.09 14.24 0.77
C MET A 81 2.08 15.10 2.05
N MET A 82 3.25 15.51 2.55
CA MET A 82 3.38 16.40 3.71
C MET A 82 2.72 17.76 3.46
N ALA A 83 2.91 18.36 2.28
CA ALA A 83 2.29 19.61 1.91
C ALA A 83 0.75 19.53 1.89
N ASP A 84 0.20 18.41 1.41
CA ASP A 84 -1.24 18.19 1.39
C ASP A 84 -1.81 17.97 2.80
N VAL A 85 -1.11 17.20 3.64
CA VAL A 85 -1.45 17.06 5.08
C VAL A 85 -1.47 18.41 5.78
N THR A 86 -0.42 19.22 5.59
CA THR A 86 -0.34 20.57 6.20
C THR A 86 -1.50 21.45 5.75
N ARG A 87 -1.84 21.42 4.45
CA ARG A 87 -3.00 22.16 3.91
C ARG A 87 -4.30 21.71 4.58
N ARG A 88 -4.50 20.40 4.70
CA ARG A 88 -5.68 19.81 5.37
C ARG A 88 -5.75 20.20 6.83
N GLU A 89 -4.65 20.11 7.58
CA GLU A 89 -4.58 20.50 8.99
C GLU A 89 -4.96 21.97 9.20
N VAL A 90 -4.45 22.86 8.36
CA VAL A 90 -4.78 24.30 8.43
C VAL A 90 -6.27 24.56 8.11
N ILE A 91 -6.84 23.83 7.16
CA ILE A 91 -8.27 23.94 6.79
C ILE A 91 -9.17 23.30 7.86
N LYS A 92 -8.71 22.23 8.54
CA LYS A 92 -9.44 21.54 9.64
C LYS A 92 -9.78 22.46 10.82
N VAL A 93 -9.00 23.51 11.06
CA VAL A 93 -9.31 24.52 12.09
C VAL A 93 -10.67 25.21 11.85
N SER A 94 -11.28 25.00 10.67
CA SER A 94 -12.49 25.71 10.22
C SER A 94 -13.70 24.83 9.86
N ARG A 95 -13.64 23.45 9.94
CA ARG A 95 -14.75 22.60 9.47
C ARG A 95 -14.87 21.28 10.25
N SER A 96 -16.05 20.64 10.18
CA SER A 96 -16.37 19.31 10.78
C SER A 96 -15.22 18.32 10.71
N ALA A 97 -15.01 17.56 11.78
CA ALA A 97 -13.90 16.61 11.89
C ALA A 97 -13.97 15.56 10.76
N THR A 98 -12.87 15.38 10.05
CA THR A 98 -12.72 14.28 9.08
C THR A 98 -11.77 13.25 9.65
N LEU A 99 -12.16 11.98 9.63
CA LEU A 99 -11.34 10.84 10.06
C LEU A 99 -10.74 10.16 8.83
N HIS A 100 -9.41 10.12 8.75
CA HIS A 100 -8.69 9.51 7.63
C HIS A 100 -8.34 8.07 7.98
N ILE A 101 -8.90 7.11 7.25
CA ILE A 101 -8.75 5.67 7.54
C ILE A 101 -8.05 4.98 6.37
N GLY A 102 -6.97 4.26 6.66
CA GLY A 102 -6.31 3.37 5.73
C GLY A 102 -6.83 1.94 5.84
N MET A 103 -7.10 1.30 4.70
CA MET A 103 -7.53 -0.11 4.67
C MET A 103 -6.80 -0.87 3.57
N THR A 104 -6.28 -2.06 3.91
CA THR A 104 -5.82 -2.98 2.86
C THR A 104 -7.04 -3.62 2.18
N PRO A 105 -6.95 -4.01 0.88
CA PRO A 105 -8.07 -4.63 0.16
C PRO A 105 -8.70 -5.83 0.88
N SER A 106 -7.90 -6.56 1.64
CA SER A 106 -8.36 -7.74 2.40
C SER A 106 -9.01 -7.41 3.75
N THR A 107 -9.10 -6.15 4.15
CA THR A 107 -9.71 -5.71 5.43
C THR A 107 -10.93 -4.81 5.23
N VAL A 108 -11.29 -4.54 3.99
CA VAL A 108 -12.38 -3.60 3.64
C VAL A 108 -13.70 -4.03 4.27
N GLU A 109 -14.12 -5.29 4.08
CA GLU A 109 -15.41 -5.77 4.62
C GLU A 109 -15.49 -5.58 6.14
N MET A 110 -14.47 -6.03 6.87
CA MET A 110 -14.41 -5.89 8.32
C MET A 110 -14.45 -4.43 8.77
N MET A 111 -13.73 -3.55 8.08
CA MET A 111 -13.66 -2.14 8.46
C MET A 111 -14.91 -1.36 8.09
N VAL A 112 -15.55 -1.68 6.98
CA VAL A 112 -16.82 -1.05 6.56
C VAL A 112 -17.91 -1.27 7.61
N GLU A 113 -18.01 -2.45 8.20
CA GLU A 113 -18.94 -2.71 9.31
C GLU A 113 -18.67 -1.80 10.51
N LYS A 114 -17.40 -1.63 10.89
CA LYS A 114 -16.96 -0.77 12.00
C LYS A 114 -17.23 0.71 11.71
N ILE A 115 -16.91 1.16 10.49
CA ILE A 115 -17.17 2.53 10.02
C ILE A 115 -18.68 2.81 10.03
N ALA A 116 -19.50 1.89 9.50
CA ALA A 116 -20.96 2.05 9.48
C ALA A 116 -21.55 2.17 10.89
N ALA A 117 -21.08 1.33 11.82
CA ALA A 117 -21.51 1.41 13.22
C ALA A 117 -21.09 2.75 13.87
N PHE A 118 -19.87 3.22 13.61
CA PHE A 118 -19.38 4.49 14.14
C PHE A 118 -20.11 5.68 13.53
N THR A 119 -20.38 5.66 12.22
CA THR A 119 -21.16 6.71 11.54
C THR A 119 -22.56 6.88 12.12
N TYR A 120 -23.20 5.79 12.58
CA TYR A 120 -24.50 5.86 13.21
C TYR A 120 -24.48 6.66 14.53
N LEU A 121 -23.39 6.58 15.26
CA LEU A 121 -23.19 7.29 16.54
C LEU A 121 -22.65 8.71 16.35
N HIS A 122 -21.94 8.96 15.26
CA HIS A 122 -21.25 10.22 14.97
C HIS A 122 -21.59 10.70 13.53
N PRO A 123 -22.83 11.07 13.26
CA PRO A 123 -23.30 11.45 11.91
C PRO A 123 -22.64 12.72 11.35
N GLU A 124 -22.02 13.54 12.22
CA GLU A 124 -21.31 14.76 11.85
C GLU A 124 -19.87 14.49 11.33
N ILE A 125 -19.35 13.27 11.51
CA ILE A 125 -17.99 12.92 11.12
C ILE A 125 -17.96 12.51 9.64
N HIS A 126 -17.00 13.07 8.92
CA HIS A 126 -16.69 12.67 7.56
C HIS A 126 -15.54 11.67 7.58
N PHE A 127 -15.61 10.67 6.69
CA PHE A 127 -14.56 9.70 6.50
C PHE A 127 -13.84 9.96 5.18
N ASP A 128 -12.51 9.98 5.22
CA ASP A 128 -11.64 9.93 4.05
C ASP A 128 -10.95 8.57 4.05
N ILE A 129 -11.26 7.73 3.07
CA ILE A 129 -10.85 6.33 3.04
C ILE A 129 -9.75 6.14 2.01
N HIS A 130 -8.64 5.60 2.47
CA HIS A 130 -7.46 5.28 1.66
C HIS A 130 -7.33 3.77 1.49
N GLU A 131 -7.26 3.30 0.27
CA GLU A 131 -6.95 1.90 -0.03
C GLU A 131 -5.50 1.77 -0.54
N GLY A 132 -4.78 0.80 0.00
CA GLY A 132 -3.41 0.58 -0.42
C GLY A 132 -2.80 -0.72 0.09
N SER A 133 -1.56 -0.99 -0.34
CA SER A 133 -0.77 -2.07 0.22
C SER A 133 -0.42 -1.76 1.69
N THR A 134 -0.10 -2.80 2.46
CA THR A 134 0.38 -2.63 3.84
C THR A 134 1.57 -1.66 3.94
N PHE A 135 2.45 -1.64 2.95
CA PHE A 135 3.62 -0.76 2.92
C PHE A 135 3.22 0.69 2.63
N THR A 136 2.36 0.90 1.62
CA THR A 136 1.83 2.22 1.28
C THR A 136 1.10 2.85 2.46
N LEU A 137 0.20 2.09 3.09
CA LEU A 137 -0.59 2.57 4.23
C LEU A 137 0.27 2.83 5.48
N LYS A 138 1.35 2.05 5.69
CA LYS A 138 2.33 2.36 6.73
C LYS A 138 3.00 3.70 6.48
N ASP A 139 3.44 3.96 5.24
CA ASP A 139 4.07 5.24 4.87
C ASP A 139 3.07 6.40 5.01
N GLU A 140 1.82 6.19 4.65
CA GLU A 140 0.75 7.18 4.85
C GLU A 140 0.49 7.47 6.33
N LEU A 141 0.48 6.43 7.19
CA LEU A 141 0.36 6.59 8.63
C LEU A 141 1.56 7.35 9.22
N GLU A 142 2.78 7.03 8.78
CA GLU A 142 4.01 7.70 9.22
C GLU A 142 3.98 9.19 8.88
N ASN A 143 3.52 9.52 7.67
CA ASN A 143 3.42 10.89 7.17
C ASN A 143 2.13 11.62 7.63
N GLY A 144 1.22 10.98 8.33
CA GLY A 144 -0.01 11.58 8.84
C GLY A 144 -1.09 11.82 7.79
N VAL A 145 -1.05 11.10 6.69
CA VAL A 145 -2.10 11.10 5.66
C VAL A 145 -3.33 10.37 6.18
N VAL A 146 -3.12 9.25 6.87
CA VAL A 146 -4.17 8.54 7.60
C VAL A 146 -3.96 8.67 9.10
N ASP A 147 -5.05 8.73 9.86
CA ASP A 147 -5.06 8.79 11.32
C ASP A 147 -4.94 7.37 11.92
N VAL A 148 -5.66 6.43 11.31
CA VAL A 148 -5.74 5.02 11.71
C VAL A 148 -5.70 4.15 10.47
N THR A 149 -5.03 3.01 10.53
CA THR A 149 -5.01 2.09 9.38
C THR A 149 -5.00 0.62 9.81
N THR A 150 -5.52 -0.25 8.95
CA THR A 150 -5.33 -1.68 9.08
C THR A 150 -4.09 -2.11 8.31
N LEU A 151 -3.24 -2.90 8.95
CA LEU A 151 -2.01 -3.44 8.35
C LEU A 151 -1.96 -4.95 8.58
N ARG A 152 -1.29 -5.67 7.68
CA ARG A 152 -1.08 -7.11 7.83
C ARG A 152 0.38 -7.45 8.09
N THR A 153 0.61 -8.39 9.01
CA THR A 153 1.94 -8.97 9.22
C THR A 153 2.33 -9.94 8.08
N PRO A 154 3.65 -10.16 7.81
CA PRO A 154 4.77 -9.57 8.51
C PRO A 154 5.03 -8.12 8.09
N ILE A 155 5.22 -7.25 9.08
CA ILE A 155 5.63 -5.85 8.90
C ILE A 155 6.28 -5.32 10.17
N THR A 156 7.24 -4.43 10.05
CA THR A 156 7.86 -3.74 11.17
C THR A 156 7.15 -2.41 11.43
N LEU A 157 6.64 -2.22 12.65
CA LEU A 157 5.82 -1.08 13.07
C LEU A 157 6.43 -0.33 14.27
N ASN A 158 7.75 -0.08 14.22
CA ASN A 158 8.42 0.69 15.27
C ASN A 158 7.86 2.12 15.32
N GLY A 159 7.51 2.59 16.52
CA GLY A 159 6.98 3.94 16.74
C GLY A 159 5.48 4.10 16.51
N PHE A 160 4.75 3.01 16.22
CA PHE A 160 3.30 3.02 16.13
C PHE A 160 2.68 2.24 17.31
N ALA A 161 1.54 2.74 17.79
CA ALA A 161 0.65 1.95 18.61
C ALA A 161 -0.12 0.96 17.71
N THR A 162 -0.30 -0.26 18.19
CA THR A 162 -0.98 -1.30 17.41
C THR A 162 -1.87 -2.14 18.32
N ALA A 163 -2.98 -2.62 17.77
CA ALA A 163 -3.82 -3.62 18.40
C ALA A 163 -4.17 -4.74 17.41
N PRO A 164 -4.08 -6.02 17.81
CA PRO A 164 -4.46 -7.14 16.97
C PRO A 164 -5.98 -7.19 16.81
N LEU A 165 -6.45 -7.29 15.56
CA LEU A 165 -7.86 -7.48 15.24
C LEU A 165 -8.18 -8.93 14.94
N VAL A 166 -7.42 -9.55 14.04
CA VAL A 166 -7.64 -10.93 13.59
C VAL A 166 -6.30 -11.62 13.37
N LYS A 167 -6.23 -12.88 13.79
CA LYS A 167 -5.12 -13.78 13.50
C LYS A 167 -5.62 -14.98 12.71
N GLU A 168 -5.07 -15.20 11.54
CA GLU A 168 -5.53 -16.24 10.63
C GLU A 168 -4.38 -16.97 9.92
N PRO A 169 -4.62 -18.22 9.46
CA PRO A 169 -3.63 -18.94 8.67
C PRO A 169 -3.54 -18.38 7.24
N LEU A 170 -2.36 -18.50 6.65
CA LEU A 170 -2.23 -18.50 5.19
C LEU A 170 -2.60 -19.90 4.68
N VAL A 171 -3.38 -19.93 3.61
CA VAL A 171 -3.86 -21.16 2.96
C VAL A 171 -3.53 -21.13 1.48
N ALA A 172 -3.44 -22.31 0.87
CA ALA A 172 -3.28 -22.46 -0.56
C ALA A 172 -4.65 -22.37 -1.24
N MET A 173 -4.80 -21.46 -2.19
CA MET A 173 -6.03 -21.25 -2.96
C MET A 173 -5.77 -21.45 -4.45
N GLY A 174 -6.61 -22.23 -5.10
CA GLY A 174 -6.49 -22.53 -6.54
C GLY A 174 -7.72 -23.26 -7.05
N LEU A 175 -7.76 -23.50 -8.36
CA LEU A 175 -8.84 -24.30 -8.94
C LEU A 175 -8.83 -25.74 -8.37
N PRO A 176 -9.99 -26.40 -8.29
CA PRO A 176 -10.11 -27.74 -7.69
C PRO A 176 -9.12 -28.77 -8.26
N GLU A 177 -8.84 -28.70 -9.56
CA GLU A 177 -7.92 -29.64 -10.23
C GLU A 177 -6.44 -29.46 -9.86
N LYS A 178 -6.09 -28.34 -9.21
CA LYS A 178 -4.73 -28.04 -8.74
C LYS A 178 -4.51 -28.34 -7.26
N LEU A 179 -5.56 -28.62 -6.53
CA LEU A 179 -5.50 -28.81 -5.09
C LEU A 179 -5.96 -30.20 -4.68
N PRO A 180 -5.40 -30.80 -3.62
CA PRO A 180 -5.86 -32.07 -3.11
C PRO A 180 -7.31 -32.01 -2.58
N GLU A 181 -8.13 -33.04 -2.89
CA GLU A 181 -9.49 -33.17 -2.34
C GLU A 181 -9.52 -33.25 -0.80
N ALA A 182 -8.41 -33.71 -0.20
CA ALA A 182 -8.29 -33.88 1.25
C ALA A 182 -8.30 -32.57 2.07
N GLY A 183 -8.40 -31.39 1.43
CA GLY A 183 -8.47 -30.09 2.11
C GLY A 183 -7.15 -29.63 2.76
N SER A 184 -6.05 -30.38 2.57
CA SER A 184 -4.71 -30.00 3.02
C SER A 184 -3.66 -30.32 1.94
N ILE A 185 -2.63 -29.48 1.86
CA ILE A 185 -1.53 -29.59 0.90
C ILE A 185 -0.20 -29.49 1.65
N THR A 186 0.78 -30.32 1.31
CA THR A 186 2.10 -30.28 1.93
C THR A 186 3.01 -29.27 1.24
N LEU A 187 4.10 -28.83 1.92
CA LEU A 187 5.13 -28.01 1.29
C LEU A 187 5.80 -28.72 0.10
N GLU A 188 5.96 -30.04 0.17
CA GLU A 188 6.51 -30.83 -0.95
C GLU A 188 5.58 -30.82 -2.18
N GLN A 189 4.26 -30.87 -1.98
CA GLN A 189 3.31 -30.73 -3.08
C GLN A 189 3.34 -29.32 -3.66
N LEU A 190 3.31 -28.28 -2.78
CA LEU A 190 3.40 -26.87 -3.19
C LEU A 190 4.70 -26.55 -3.95
N SER A 191 5.83 -27.20 -3.61
CA SER A 191 7.10 -26.98 -4.28
C SER A 191 7.13 -27.38 -5.75
N LYS A 192 6.14 -28.15 -6.19
CA LYS A 192 5.98 -28.62 -7.58
C LYS A 192 5.02 -27.76 -8.40
N GLU A 193 4.40 -26.77 -7.76
CA GLU A 193 3.40 -25.89 -8.36
C GLU A 193 3.93 -24.47 -8.58
N HIS A 194 3.32 -23.75 -9.53
CA HIS A 194 3.56 -22.33 -9.71
C HIS A 194 2.86 -21.54 -8.62
N LEU A 195 3.62 -20.93 -7.71
CA LEU A 195 3.08 -20.18 -6.61
C LEU A 195 2.85 -18.72 -6.99
N ILE A 196 1.74 -18.19 -6.48
CA ILE A 196 1.33 -16.78 -6.59
C ILE A 196 1.36 -16.20 -5.19
N LEU A 197 2.18 -15.17 -4.97
CA LEU A 197 2.38 -14.56 -3.65
C LEU A 197 2.20 -13.04 -3.71
N SER A 198 1.75 -12.47 -2.59
CA SER A 198 2.00 -11.06 -2.33
C SER A 198 3.45 -10.86 -1.90
N HIS A 199 4.11 -9.80 -2.39
CA HIS A 199 5.50 -9.44 -2.07
C HIS A 199 5.81 -9.54 -0.57
N ARG A 200 4.86 -9.16 0.28
CA ARG A 200 4.96 -9.24 1.73
C ARG A 200 5.26 -10.64 2.26
N TYR A 201 4.71 -11.68 1.64
CA TYR A 201 4.87 -13.06 2.11
C TYR A 201 6.09 -13.77 1.52
N ARG A 202 6.75 -13.17 0.52
CA ARG A 202 7.85 -13.81 -0.21
C ARG A 202 8.95 -14.35 0.72
N ALA A 203 9.55 -13.46 1.52
CA ALA A 203 10.63 -13.87 2.41
C ALA A 203 10.16 -14.90 3.45
N TYR A 204 8.96 -14.72 4.00
CA TYR A 204 8.37 -15.62 4.98
C TYR A 204 8.11 -17.03 4.42
N MET A 205 7.63 -17.10 3.19
CA MET A 205 7.39 -18.39 2.50
C MET A 205 8.72 -19.06 2.15
N LEU A 206 9.66 -18.36 1.53
CA LEU A 206 10.98 -18.91 1.18
C LEU A 206 11.69 -19.50 2.39
N GLU A 207 11.70 -18.79 3.52
CA GLU A 207 12.28 -19.29 4.78
C GLU A 207 11.58 -20.57 5.26
N GLY A 208 10.25 -20.66 5.11
CA GLY A 208 9.50 -21.87 5.46
C GLY A 208 9.85 -23.09 4.59
N PHE A 209 10.00 -22.88 3.28
CA PHE A 209 10.45 -23.94 2.36
C PHE A 209 11.91 -24.35 2.64
N GLU A 210 12.80 -23.40 2.85
CA GLU A 210 14.21 -23.66 3.17
C GLU A 210 14.36 -24.47 4.46
N ARG A 211 13.62 -24.15 5.51
CA ARG A 211 13.59 -24.94 6.77
C ARG A 211 13.12 -26.38 6.55
N ALA A 212 12.29 -26.62 5.57
CA ALA A 212 11.84 -27.95 5.18
C ALA A 212 12.80 -28.65 4.21
N GLY A 213 13.92 -28.02 3.83
CA GLY A 213 14.86 -28.54 2.84
C GLY A 213 14.31 -28.55 1.42
N LEU A 214 13.34 -27.70 1.13
CA LEU A 214 12.65 -27.58 -0.15
C LEU A 214 12.94 -26.21 -0.79
N SER A 215 12.78 -26.15 -2.11
CA SER A 215 12.67 -24.91 -2.88
C SER A 215 11.28 -24.78 -3.47
N CYS A 216 10.82 -23.58 -3.72
CA CYS A 216 9.56 -23.33 -4.40
C CYS A 216 9.74 -22.38 -5.58
N ASP A 217 8.87 -22.52 -6.58
CA ASP A 217 8.80 -21.65 -7.74
C ASP A 217 7.74 -20.57 -7.51
N ILE A 218 8.21 -19.34 -7.18
CA ILE A 218 7.34 -18.17 -7.08
C ILE A 218 7.22 -17.57 -8.48
N TYR A 219 6.17 -17.94 -9.18
CA TYR A 219 5.98 -17.56 -10.58
C TYR A 219 5.33 -16.18 -10.76
N TYR A 220 4.44 -15.81 -9.82
CA TYR A 220 3.80 -14.50 -9.82
C TYR A 220 3.95 -13.82 -8.46
N GLU A 221 4.40 -12.56 -8.47
CA GLU A 221 4.46 -11.70 -7.30
C GLU A 221 3.52 -10.50 -7.49
N CYS A 222 2.66 -10.21 -6.50
CA CYS A 222 1.65 -9.17 -6.55
C CYS A 222 1.77 -8.22 -5.37
N GLU A 223 1.32 -6.98 -5.53
CA GLU A 223 1.23 -6.02 -4.41
C GLU A 223 0.13 -6.41 -3.41
N ASP A 224 -1.01 -6.90 -3.89
CA ASP A 224 -2.17 -7.18 -3.07
C ASP A 224 -2.76 -8.58 -3.26
N ALA A 225 -3.57 -9.00 -2.29
CA ALA A 225 -4.19 -10.31 -2.26
C ALA A 225 -5.32 -10.48 -3.30
N ARG A 226 -5.97 -9.40 -3.75
CA ARG A 226 -7.06 -9.46 -4.74
C ARG A 226 -6.52 -9.85 -6.10
N THR A 227 -5.40 -9.25 -6.52
CA THR A 227 -4.70 -9.62 -7.76
C THR A 227 -4.25 -11.07 -7.72
N ALA A 228 -3.66 -11.52 -6.60
CA ALA A 228 -3.25 -12.92 -6.43
C ALA A 228 -4.45 -13.88 -6.52
N MET A 229 -5.60 -13.53 -5.92
CA MET A 229 -6.83 -14.31 -6.03
C MET A 229 -7.31 -14.41 -7.48
N THR A 230 -7.35 -13.30 -8.21
CA THR A 230 -7.77 -13.28 -9.62
C THR A 230 -6.88 -14.17 -10.50
N LEU A 231 -5.57 -14.18 -10.27
CA LEU A 231 -4.64 -15.08 -10.95
C LEU A 231 -4.92 -16.55 -10.60
N ALA A 232 -5.18 -16.88 -9.33
CA ALA A 232 -5.54 -18.23 -8.93
C ALA A 232 -6.87 -18.70 -9.58
N GLN A 233 -7.88 -17.82 -9.65
CA GLN A 233 -9.16 -18.06 -10.31
C GLN A 233 -8.99 -18.32 -11.81
N SER A 234 -7.98 -17.73 -12.46
CA SER A 234 -7.67 -18.00 -13.87
C SER A 234 -6.92 -19.32 -14.12
N GLY A 235 -6.57 -20.06 -13.06
CA GLY A 235 -5.93 -21.36 -13.14
C GLY A 235 -4.42 -21.34 -13.44
N VAL A 236 -3.76 -20.19 -13.41
CA VAL A 236 -2.32 -20.08 -13.76
C VAL A 236 -1.39 -20.59 -12.64
N GLY A 237 -1.91 -20.76 -11.41
CA GLY A 237 -1.12 -21.22 -10.27
C GLY A 237 -1.93 -21.37 -8.99
N ILE A 238 -1.23 -21.59 -7.88
CA ILE A 238 -1.78 -21.66 -6.53
C ILE A 238 -1.38 -20.39 -5.77
N ALA A 239 -2.36 -19.61 -5.31
CA ALA A 239 -2.12 -18.44 -4.50
C ALA A 239 -2.04 -18.82 -3.02
N ILE A 240 -1.05 -18.25 -2.31
CA ILE A 240 -0.96 -18.34 -0.84
C ILE A 240 -1.53 -17.06 -0.25
N LEU A 241 -2.70 -17.19 0.36
CA LEU A 241 -3.51 -16.07 0.80
C LEU A 241 -4.03 -16.27 2.22
N PRO A 242 -4.42 -15.18 2.93
CA PRO A 242 -5.15 -15.28 4.19
C PRO A 242 -6.46 -16.06 3.99
N SER A 243 -6.83 -16.87 4.97
CA SER A 243 -8.04 -17.70 4.88
C SER A 243 -9.33 -16.90 4.67
N SER A 244 -9.38 -15.66 5.18
CA SER A 244 -10.50 -14.72 5.02
C SER A 244 -10.72 -14.22 3.59
N MET A 245 -9.74 -14.43 2.69
CA MET A 245 -9.87 -14.00 1.29
C MET A 245 -10.80 -14.88 0.46
N ARG A 246 -11.17 -16.08 0.97
CA ARG A 246 -12.07 -16.98 0.27
C ARG A 246 -13.53 -16.63 0.54
N HIS A 247 -14.29 -16.41 -0.52
CA HIS A 247 -15.76 -16.34 -0.45
C HIS A 247 -16.39 -17.68 -0.84
N PRO A 248 -17.57 -18.02 -0.29
CA PRO A 248 -18.27 -19.27 -0.61
C PRO A 248 -18.52 -19.49 -2.10
N ASP A 249 -18.77 -18.41 -2.84
CA ASP A 249 -19.10 -18.43 -4.27
C ASP A 249 -17.86 -18.40 -5.18
N ASP A 250 -16.65 -18.36 -4.62
CA ASP A 250 -15.41 -18.37 -5.41
C ASP A 250 -15.22 -19.72 -6.10
N PRO A 251 -14.77 -19.74 -7.37
CA PRO A 251 -14.47 -20.98 -8.10
C PRO A 251 -13.24 -21.72 -7.54
N VAL A 252 -12.46 -21.07 -6.65
CA VAL A 252 -11.27 -21.66 -6.04
C VAL A 252 -11.62 -22.46 -4.79
N GLN A 253 -10.84 -23.50 -4.56
CA GLN A 253 -10.79 -24.21 -3.28
C GLN A 253 -9.66 -23.66 -2.41
N ALA A 254 -9.76 -23.87 -1.10
CA ALA A 254 -8.73 -23.53 -0.14
C ALA A 254 -8.28 -24.79 0.60
N CYS A 255 -6.97 -25.01 0.64
CA CYS A 255 -6.33 -26.08 1.40
C CYS A 255 -5.45 -25.51 2.50
N THR A 256 -5.48 -26.11 3.67
CA THR A 256 -4.51 -25.80 4.74
C THR A 256 -3.12 -26.29 4.34
N ILE A 257 -2.09 -25.50 4.68
CA ILE A 257 -0.71 -25.90 4.39
C ILE A 257 -0.20 -26.72 5.57
N SER A 258 0.08 -27.99 5.32
CA SER A 258 0.63 -28.90 6.33
C SER A 258 2.17 -28.89 6.32
N GLY A 259 2.78 -29.09 7.50
CA GLY A 259 4.24 -29.06 7.67
C GLY A 259 4.83 -27.70 7.98
N ALA A 260 4.05 -26.60 7.88
CA ALA A 260 4.43 -25.27 8.35
C ALA A 260 3.19 -24.49 8.78
N ALA A 261 3.32 -23.72 9.86
CA ALA A 261 2.24 -22.89 10.39
C ALA A 261 2.38 -21.44 9.92
N PHE A 262 2.13 -21.20 8.63
CA PHE A 262 2.12 -19.85 8.09
C PHE A 262 0.89 -19.09 8.58
N ARG A 263 1.11 -17.98 9.26
CA ARG A 263 0.05 -17.14 9.82
C ARG A 263 0.29 -15.67 9.50
N THR A 264 -0.80 -14.93 9.44
CA THR A 264 -0.81 -13.48 9.33
C THR A 264 -1.75 -12.89 10.37
N GLU A 265 -1.51 -11.67 10.78
CA GLU A 265 -2.38 -10.93 11.67
C GLU A 265 -2.81 -9.63 10.99
N ILE A 266 -4.05 -9.24 11.18
CA ILE A 266 -4.54 -7.89 10.90
C ILE A 266 -4.33 -7.09 12.18
N LEU A 267 -3.59 -6.00 12.06
CA LEU A 267 -3.36 -5.04 13.13
C LEU A 267 -4.09 -3.74 12.79
N LEU A 268 -4.76 -3.15 13.76
CA LEU A 268 -5.10 -1.74 13.74
C LEU A 268 -3.85 -0.97 14.19
N ALA A 269 -3.46 0.08 13.48
CA ALA A 269 -2.25 0.85 13.77
C ALA A 269 -2.54 2.35 13.73
N TRP A 270 -1.91 3.11 14.64
CA TRP A 270 -2.04 4.57 14.74
C TRP A 270 -0.79 5.19 15.38
N ARG A 271 -0.69 6.53 15.30
CA ARG A 271 0.37 7.30 15.99
C ARG A 271 -0.18 7.83 17.30
N GLU A 272 0.22 7.23 18.44
CA GLU A 272 -0.33 7.56 19.76
C GLU A 272 -0.20 9.05 20.13
N GLU A 273 0.97 9.63 19.88
CA GLU A 273 1.26 11.02 20.28
C GLU A 273 0.49 12.07 19.47
N LYS A 274 0.02 11.70 18.27
CA LYS A 274 -0.63 12.62 17.31
C LYS A 274 -2.05 12.19 16.95
N LEU A 275 -2.64 11.28 17.71
CA LEU A 275 -3.96 10.76 17.42
C LEU A 275 -5.04 11.79 17.78
N PRO A 276 -5.85 12.26 16.82
CA PRO A 276 -7.00 13.13 17.10
C PRO A 276 -8.00 12.46 18.05
N GLU A 277 -8.73 13.25 18.85
CA GLU A 277 -9.69 12.73 19.83
C GLU A 277 -10.74 11.80 19.18
N ILE A 278 -11.31 12.23 18.05
CA ILE A 278 -12.28 11.39 17.31
C ILE A 278 -11.67 10.10 16.76
N ALA A 279 -10.39 10.12 16.39
CA ALA A 279 -9.69 8.91 15.96
C ALA A 279 -9.44 7.95 17.13
N ARG A 280 -9.23 8.50 18.34
CA ARG A 280 -9.11 7.71 19.58
C ARG A 280 -10.44 7.03 19.94
N GLU A 281 -11.55 7.76 19.81
CA GLU A 281 -12.90 7.20 19.99
C GLU A 281 -13.16 6.08 18.96
N PHE A 282 -12.81 6.32 17.68
CA PHE A 282 -12.94 5.29 16.65
C PHE A 282 -12.11 4.04 16.95
N VAL A 283 -10.83 4.20 17.36
CA VAL A 283 -9.99 3.07 17.80
C VAL A 283 -10.67 2.31 18.95
N GLY A 284 -11.20 3.02 19.96
CA GLY A 284 -11.95 2.41 21.05
C GLY A 284 -13.16 1.62 20.56
N ALA A 285 -13.95 2.17 19.67
CA ALA A 285 -15.12 1.52 19.09
C ALA A 285 -14.75 0.27 18.26
N VAL A 286 -13.67 0.34 17.47
CA VAL A 286 -13.17 -0.81 16.69
C VAL A 286 -12.73 -1.95 17.59
N LEU A 287 -12.06 -1.64 18.71
CA LEU A 287 -11.54 -2.62 19.66
C LEU A 287 -12.58 -3.12 20.67
N GLY A 288 -13.81 -2.57 20.66
CA GLY A 288 -14.86 -2.95 21.62
C GLY A 288 -14.61 -2.45 23.04
N SER A 289 -13.84 -1.35 23.19
CA SER A 289 -13.47 -0.74 24.47
C SER A 289 -14.35 0.47 24.80
N ALA A 290 -15.53 0.59 24.20
CA ALA A 290 -16.49 1.67 24.44
C ALA A 290 -17.53 1.29 25.48
#